data_0768841a57efde05f0f1ff832d5da91a
#
_entry.id   0768841a57efde05f0f1ff832d5da91a
#
_cell.length_a   1.000
_cell.length_b   1.000
_cell.length_c   1.000
_cell.angle_alpha   90.00
_cell.angle_beta   90.00
_cell.angle_gamma   90.00
#
_symmetry.space_group_name_H-M   'P 1'
#
loop_
_entity.id
_entity.type
_entity.pdbx_description
1 polymer ?
#
loop_
_entity_poly.entity_id
_entity_poly.type
_entity_poly.pdbx_seq_one_letter_code
_entity_poly.pdbx_strand_id
1 'polypeptide(L)'
;MFQIEPIDPKVFKQKTRRATLIIMTMFLVIGFITASLSNHYLGPYSNSPVVVNLLGAFIGLIITGLIVKIFFSDKDWMHEAVYAFRLKRHLMMVTNRLRPLQEAVEQGDTAAMKLLRFYHSGLEQMHRFEENSTALIDLEAEKRALEAKMREAEIPLEQNQIDPQSLESYPLQKD
;
A
#
# COMPACT_ATOMS: atom_id res chain seq x y z
N MET A 1 5.24 7.19 -12.63
CA MET A 1 5.49 5.80 -13.01
C MET A 1 5.95 5.02 -11.78
N PHE A 2 5.41 3.83 -11.52
CA PHE A 2 5.80 2.95 -10.40
C PHE A 2 6.25 1.61 -10.98
N GLN A 3 7.26 0.99 -10.35
CA GLN A 3 7.83 -0.29 -10.79
C GLN A 3 7.85 -1.29 -9.62
N ILE A 4 7.50 -2.54 -9.92
CA ILE A 4 7.63 -3.66 -8.98
C ILE A 4 9.12 -4.03 -8.84
N GLU A 5 9.62 -3.98 -7.60
CA GLU A 5 11.00 -4.32 -7.26
C GLU A 5 11.11 -5.78 -6.81
N PRO A 6 12.18 -6.51 -7.20
CA PRO A 6 12.39 -7.89 -6.77
C PRO A 6 12.91 -7.92 -5.32
N ILE A 7 12.01 -7.83 -4.34
CA ILE A 7 12.35 -7.85 -2.91
C ILE A 7 12.13 -9.26 -2.35
N ASP A 8 13.13 -9.79 -1.65
CA ASP A 8 13.00 -11.07 -0.94
C ASP A 8 12.00 -10.95 0.24
N PRO A 9 11.01 -11.85 0.36
CA PRO A 9 9.99 -11.78 1.42
C PRO A 9 10.56 -11.82 2.84
N LYS A 10 11.66 -12.53 3.09
CA LYS A 10 12.28 -12.59 4.42
C LYS A 10 12.94 -11.27 4.78
N VAL A 11 13.68 -10.68 3.82
CA VAL A 11 14.28 -9.34 3.97
C VAL A 11 13.20 -8.29 4.20
N PHE A 12 12.14 -8.33 3.40
CA PHE A 12 10.98 -7.45 3.54
C PHE A 12 10.40 -7.51 4.97
N LYS A 13 10.09 -8.73 5.46
CA LYS A 13 9.49 -8.94 6.79
C LYS A 13 10.39 -8.43 7.92
N GLN A 14 11.71 -8.68 7.82
CA GLN A 14 12.67 -8.22 8.83
C GLN A 14 12.77 -6.68 8.86
N LYS A 15 12.90 -6.05 7.71
CA LYS A 15 13.07 -4.59 7.62
C LYS A 15 11.79 -3.83 7.97
N THR A 16 10.63 -4.28 7.49
CA THR A 16 9.35 -3.66 7.84
C THR A 16 9.03 -3.81 9.31
N ARG A 17 9.31 -4.97 9.94
CA ARG A 17 9.17 -5.14 11.38
C ARG A 17 10.04 -4.17 12.17
N ARG A 18 11.31 -3.99 11.76
CA ARG A 18 12.21 -3.02 12.39
C ARG A 18 11.68 -1.59 12.24
N ALA A 19 11.26 -1.21 11.04
CA ALA A 19 10.68 0.10 10.77
C ALA A 19 9.44 0.36 11.65
N THR A 20 8.54 -0.61 11.74
CA THR A 20 7.33 -0.53 12.58
C THR A 20 7.69 -0.32 14.05
N LEU A 21 8.66 -1.08 14.58
CA LEU A 21 9.08 -0.94 15.99
C LEU A 21 9.67 0.46 16.27
N ILE A 22 10.47 0.99 15.37
CA ILE A 22 11.04 2.36 15.50
C ILE A 22 9.90 3.40 15.52
N ILE A 23 8.97 3.31 14.56
CA ILE A 23 7.86 4.26 14.46
C ILE A 23 6.95 4.15 15.69
N MET A 24 6.63 2.95 16.16
CA MET A 24 5.83 2.74 17.37
C MET A 24 6.50 3.33 18.60
N THR A 25 7.82 3.13 18.76
CA THR A 25 8.57 3.71 19.88
C THR A 25 8.54 5.24 19.82
N MET A 26 8.75 5.82 18.65
CA MET A 26 8.64 7.27 18.45
C MET A 26 7.24 7.78 18.81
N PHE A 27 6.20 7.10 18.34
CA PHE A 27 4.81 7.47 18.65
C PHE A 27 4.52 7.39 20.15
N LEU A 28 5.00 6.36 20.86
CA LEU A 28 4.81 6.25 22.30
C LEU A 28 5.47 7.41 23.06
N VAL A 29 6.70 7.78 22.69
CA VAL A 29 7.41 8.90 23.32
C VAL A 29 6.72 10.23 23.02
N ILE A 30 6.47 10.52 21.74
CA ILE A 30 5.85 11.78 21.31
C ILE A 30 4.41 11.87 21.84
N GLY A 31 3.65 10.78 21.73
CA GLY A 31 2.26 10.71 22.22
C GLY A 31 2.16 10.92 23.73
N PHE A 32 3.10 10.35 24.51
CA PHE A 32 3.16 10.59 25.95
C PHE A 32 3.44 12.06 26.28
N ILE A 33 4.40 12.69 25.59
CA ILE A 33 4.74 14.11 25.78
C ILE A 33 3.53 14.98 25.42
N THR A 34 2.92 14.76 24.26
CA THR A 34 1.78 15.56 23.80
C THR A 34 0.53 15.35 24.65
N ALA A 35 0.28 14.14 25.13
CA ALA A 35 -0.82 13.87 26.08
C ALA A 35 -0.59 14.58 27.42
N SER A 36 0.63 14.55 27.94
CA SER A 36 1.00 15.25 29.18
C SER A 36 0.86 16.78 29.04
N LEU A 37 1.33 17.34 27.93
CA LEU A 37 1.16 18.78 27.63
C LEU A 37 -0.31 19.13 27.48
N SER A 38 -1.09 18.36 26.75
CA SER A 38 -2.53 18.58 26.61
C SER A 38 -3.24 18.57 27.96
N ASN A 39 -2.90 17.62 28.82
CA ASN A 39 -3.49 17.55 30.17
C ASN A 39 -3.08 18.74 31.04
N HIS A 40 -1.85 19.21 30.93
CA HIS A 40 -1.39 20.38 31.67
C HIS A 40 -2.10 21.67 31.24
N TYR A 41 -2.25 21.91 29.94
CA TYR A 41 -2.81 23.19 29.42
C TYR A 41 -4.34 23.15 29.27
N LEU A 42 -4.93 22.02 28.88
CA LEU A 42 -6.37 21.89 28.61
C LEU A 42 -7.14 21.21 29.74
N GLY A 43 -6.43 20.46 30.62
CA GLY A 43 -7.04 19.77 31.77
C GLY A 43 -7.90 20.67 32.64
N PRO A 44 -7.43 21.89 33.03
CA PRO A 44 -8.22 22.81 33.85
C PRO A 44 -9.54 23.29 33.22
N TYR A 45 -9.67 23.20 31.87
CA TYR A 45 -10.84 23.63 31.11
C TYR A 45 -11.75 22.47 30.69
N SER A 46 -11.40 21.23 31.04
CA SER A 46 -12.15 20.04 30.64
C SER A 46 -12.61 19.23 31.86
N ASN A 47 -13.85 18.81 31.84
CA ASN A 47 -14.42 17.91 32.85
C ASN A 47 -14.02 16.43 32.64
N SER A 48 -13.30 16.10 31.57
CA SER A 48 -12.91 14.72 31.24
C SER A 48 -11.43 14.61 30.90
N PRO A 49 -10.59 14.15 31.85
CA PRO A 49 -9.16 13.92 31.59
C PRO A 49 -8.90 12.92 30.46
N VAL A 50 -9.80 11.97 30.25
CA VAL A 50 -9.69 10.97 29.16
C VAL A 50 -9.75 11.63 27.79
N VAL A 51 -10.68 12.56 27.60
CA VAL A 51 -10.83 13.30 26.31
C VAL A 51 -9.57 14.11 26.02
N VAL A 52 -9.04 14.80 27.03
CA VAL A 52 -7.83 15.63 26.89
C VAL A 52 -6.60 14.78 26.54
N ASN A 53 -6.44 13.64 27.23
CA ASN A 53 -5.33 12.71 26.92
C ASN A 53 -5.46 12.10 25.53
N LEU A 54 -6.68 11.74 25.10
CA LEU A 54 -6.93 11.21 23.77
C LEU A 54 -6.62 12.23 22.68
N LEU A 55 -7.01 13.51 22.91
CA LEU A 55 -6.67 14.61 22.01
C LEU A 55 -5.15 14.79 21.91
N GLY A 56 -4.44 14.77 23.03
CA GLY A 56 -2.98 14.85 23.05
C GLY A 56 -2.32 13.69 22.33
N ALA A 57 -2.79 12.46 22.52
CA ALA A 57 -2.30 11.28 21.80
C ALA A 57 -2.55 11.40 20.28
N PHE A 58 -3.71 11.94 19.88
CA PHE A 58 -4.02 12.19 18.47
C PHE A 58 -3.09 13.23 17.84
N ILE A 59 -2.80 14.32 18.55
CA ILE A 59 -1.79 15.30 18.14
C ILE A 59 -0.42 14.62 17.99
N GLY A 60 -0.04 13.78 18.95
CA GLY A 60 1.20 12.99 18.89
C GLY A 60 1.27 12.08 17.66
N LEU A 61 0.16 11.47 17.28
CA LEU A 61 0.07 10.65 16.07
C LEU A 61 0.33 11.47 14.80
N ILE A 62 -0.27 12.66 14.70
CA ILE A 62 -0.07 13.57 13.56
C ILE A 62 1.40 14.00 13.50
N ILE A 63 1.98 14.43 14.62
CA ILE A 63 3.38 14.87 14.68
C ILE A 63 4.32 13.72 14.28
N THR A 64 4.11 12.52 14.81
CA THR A 64 4.89 11.34 14.44
C THR A 64 4.80 11.05 12.95
N GLY A 65 3.58 11.09 12.38
CA GLY A 65 3.36 10.90 10.95
C GLY A 65 4.09 11.93 10.08
N LEU A 66 4.09 13.19 10.49
CA LEU A 66 4.82 14.26 9.80
C LEU A 66 6.34 14.06 9.88
N ILE A 67 6.87 13.70 11.04
CA ILE A 67 8.28 13.40 11.23
C ILE A 67 8.70 12.24 10.33
N VAL A 68 7.95 11.14 10.32
CA VAL A 68 8.22 9.97 9.46
C VAL A 68 8.20 10.38 7.99
N LYS A 69 7.18 11.13 7.56
CA LYS A 69 7.05 11.57 6.16
C LYS A 69 8.19 12.48 5.72
N ILE A 70 8.60 13.43 6.55
CA ILE A 70 9.55 14.47 6.16
C ILE A 70 11.01 14.00 6.31
N PHE A 71 11.31 13.26 7.38
CA PHE A 71 12.70 12.95 7.74
C PHE A 71 13.11 11.50 7.48
N PHE A 72 12.16 10.57 7.44
CA PHE A 72 12.45 9.14 7.40
C PHE A 72 11.97 8.42 6.15
N SER A 73 11.04 8.97 5.37
CA SER A 73 10.51 8.30 4.17
C SER A 73 11.57 7.91 3.14
N ASP A 74 12.67 8.68 3.07
CA ASP A 74 13.73 8.46 2.07
C ASP A 74 14.96 7.73 2.66
N LYS A 75 14.84 7.18 3.88
CA LYS A 75 15.94 6.44 4.52
C LYS A 75 15.91 4.97 4.13
N ASP A 76 17.10 4.36 3.98
CA ASP A 76 17.27 2.97 3.57
C ASP A 76 16.49 1.98 4.44
N TRP A 77 16.39 2.22 5.75
CA TRP A 77 15.66 1.36 6.66
C TRP A 77 14.13 1.46 6.52
N MET A 78 13.62 2.49 5.85
CA MET A 78 12.20 2.68 5.54
C MET A 78 11.83 2.22 4.14
N HIS A 79 12.81 1.92 3.28
CA HIS A 79 12.61 1.64 1.86
C HIS A 79 11.52 0.58 1.64
N GLU A 80 11.60 -0.57 2.29
CA GLU A 80 10.65 -1.66 2.11
C GLU A 80 9.23 -1.31 2.61
N ALA A 81 9.13 -0.54 3.70
CA ALA A 81 7.84 -0.10 4.21
C ALA A 81 7.18 0.94 3.28
N VAL A 82 7.96 1.90 2.78
CA VAL A 82 7.50 2.90 1.81
C VAL A 82 7.14 2.24 0.48
N TYR A 83 7.97 1.30 0.01
CA TYR A 83 7.71 0.52 -1.19
C TYR A 83 6.38 -0.23 -1.09
N ALA A 84 6.16 -0.98 0.00
CA ALA A 84 4.90 -1.71 0.20
C ALA A 84 3.68 -0.79 0.22
N PHE A 85 3.79 0.38 0.87
CA PHE A 85 2.73 1.37 0.88
C PHE A 85 2.42 1.89 -0.54
N ARG A 86 3.46 2.20 -1.33
CA ARG A 86 3.32 2.65 -2.72
C ARG A 86 2.72 1.55 -3.60
N LEU A 87 3.22 0.31 -3.48
CA LEU A 87 2.66 -0.84 -4.20
C LEU A 87 1.17 -1.01 -3.88
N LYS A 88 0.81 -1.09 -2.61
CA LYS A 88 -0.58 -1.25 -2.16
C LYS A 88 -1.48 -0.12 -2.67
N ARG A 89 -0.99 1.11 -2.70
CA ARG A 89 -1.73 2.25 -3.27
C ARG A 89 -2.00 2.07 -4.76
N HIS A 90 -1.01 1.62 -5.55
CA HIS A 90 -1.21 1.39 -6.99
C HIS A 90 -2.14 0.20 -7.25
N LEU A 91 -2.02 -0.88 -6.48
CA LEU A 91 -2.95 -2.00 -6.56
C LEU A 91 -4.38 -1.57 -6.28
N MET A 92 -4.61 -0.73 -5.26
CA MET A 92 -5.93 -0.19 -4.94
C MET A 92 -6.50 0.66 -6.08
N MET A 93 -5.67 1.44 -6.78
CA MET A 93 -6.12 2.22 -7.95
C MET A 93 -6.62 1.30 -9.08
N VAL A 94 -5.99 0.14 -9.27
CA VAL A 94 -6.44 -0.89 -10.22
C VAL A 94 -7.70 -1.59 -9.69
N THR A 95 -7.73 -1.97 -8.41
CA THR A 95 -8.89 -2.62 -7.77
C THR A 95 -10.17 -1.80 -7.93
N ASN A 96 -10.07 -0.47 -7.76
CA ASN A 96 -11.22 0.43 -7.92
C ASN A 96 -11.75 0.49 -9.36
N ARG A 97 -11.06 -0.14 -10.32
CA ARG A 97 -11.42 -0.21 -11.75
C ARG A 97 -11.40 -1.65 -12.28
N LEU A 98 -11.38 -2.62 -11.37
CA LEU A 98 -11.12 -4.02 -11.73
C LEU A 98 -12.13 -4.56 -12.74
N ARG A 99 -13.43 -4.35 -12.49
CA ARG A 99 -14.50 -4.83 -13.37
C ARG A 99 -14.44 -4.18 -14.76
N PRO A 100 -14.35 -2.85 -14.93
CA PRO A 100 -14.15 -2.24 -16.24
C PRO A 100 -12.90 -2.71 -16.98
N LEU A 101 -11.79 -2.96 -16.28
CA LEU A 101 -10.58 -3.51 -16.87
C LEU A 101 -10.78 -4.95 -17.34
N GLN A 102 -11.47 -5.79 -16.57
CA GLN A 102 -11.80 -7.16 -16.98
C GLN A 102 -12.71 -7.17 -18.22
N GLU A 103 -13.75 -6.32 -18.23
CA GLU A 103 -14.64 -6.16 -19.41
C GLU A 103 -13.85 -5.70 -20.66
N ALA A 104 -12.90 -4.78 -20.50
CA ALA A 104 -12.04 -4.33 -21.60
C ALA A 104 -11.11 -5.46 -22.10
N VAL A 105 -10.56 -6.28 -21.21
CA VAL A 105 -9.76 -7.46 -21.59
C VAL A 105 -10.57 -8.46 -22.40
N GLU A 106 -11.85 -8.70 -22.06
CA GLU A 106 -12.74 -9.57 -22.87
C GLU A 106 -12.98 -9.01 -24.28
N GLN A 107 -12.88 -7.68 -24.45
CA GLN A 107 -12.98 -7.00 -25.74
C GLN A 107 -11.63 -6.93 -26.48
N GLY A 108 -10.55 -7.50 -25.94
CA GLY A 108 -9.23 -7.53 -26.55
C GLY A 108 -8.39 -6.27 -26.33
N ASP A 109 -8.72 -5.42 -25.35
CA ASP A 109 -7.94 -4.21 -25.05
C ASP A 109 -6.56 -4.58 -24.47
N THR A 110 -5.53 -4.30 -25.25
CA THR A 110 -4.13 -4.62 -24.92
C THR A 110 -3.60 -3.77 -23.75
N ALA A 111 -4.10 -2.55 -23.58
CA ALA A 111 -3.71 -1.69 -22.45
C ALA A 111 -4.30 -2.22 -21.15
N ALA A 112 -5.56 -2.65 -21.14
CA ALA A 112 -6.19 -3.31 -20.01
C ALA A 112 -5.48 -4.61 -19.61
N MET A 113 -5.05 -5.42 -20.59
CA MET A 113 -4.29 -6.64 -20.33
C MET A 113 -2.98 -6.34 -19.59
N LYS A 114 -2.22 -5.32 -20.02
CA LYS A 114 -0.98 -4.89 -19.36
C LYS A 114 -1.22 -4.41 -17.93
N LEU A 115 -2.28 -3.64 -17.69
CA LEU A 115 -2.66 -3.14 -16.38
C LEU A 115 -3.06 -4.27 -15.42
N LEU A 116 -3.87 -5.22 -15.89
CA LEU A 116 -4.23 -6.41 -15.10
C LEU A 116 -3.02 -7.32 -14.84
N ARG A 117 -2.10 -7.43 -15.80
CA ARG A 117 -0.87 -8.19 -15.59
C ARG A 117 0.02 -7.59 -14.51
N PHE A 118 0.21 -6.26 -14.51
CA PHE A 118 0.86 -5.55 -13.41
C PHE A 118 0.15 -5.81 -12.07
N TYR A 119 -1.18 -5.73 -12.06
CA TYR A 119 -1.99 -5.98 -10.87
C TYR A 119 -1.78 -7.37 -10.30
N HIS A 120 -1.83 -8.42 -11.14
CA HIS A 120 -1.57 -9.80 -10.70
C HIS A 120 -0.15 -9.98 -10.16
N SER A 121 0.86 -9.39 -10.81
CA SER A 121 2.25 -9.46 -10.33
C SER A 121 2.44 -8.75 -8.98
N GLY A 122 1.81 -7.61 -8.80
CA GLY A 122 1.84 -6.88 -7.53
C GLY A 122 1.09 -7.57 -6.41
N LEU A 123 -0.08 -8.17 -6.69
CA LEU A 123 -0.82 -8.99 -5.73
C LEU A 123 -0.03 -10.24 -5.32
N GLU A 124 0.58 -10.93 -6.29
CA GLU A 124 1.42 -12.07 -6.02
C GLU A 124 2.55 -11.71 -5.05
N GLN A 125 3.21 -10.58 -5.28
CA GLN A 125 4.26 -10.10 -4.39
C GLN A 125 3.72 -9.77 -2.99
N MET A 126 2.57 -9.08 -2.88
CA MET A 126 1.95 -8.78 -1.59
C MET A 126 1.59 -10.04 -0.82
N HIS A 127 0.98 -11.04 -1.48
CA HIS A 127 0.62 -12.31 -0.84
C HIS A 127 1.85 -13.11 -0.40
N ARG A 128 2.96 -13.03 -1.15
CA ARG A 128 4.25 -13.60 -0.73
C ARG A 128 4.81 -12.91 0.52
N PHE A 129 4.69 -11.58 0.61
CA PHE A 129 5.11 -10.83 1.80
C PHE A 129 4.27 -11.18 3.04
N GLU A 130 2.98 -11.44 2.85
CA GLU A 130 2.02 -11.80 3.89
C GLU A 130 2.00 -13.31 4.19
N GLU A 131 2.78 -14.13 3.46
CA GLU A 131 2.81 -15.60 3.55
C GLU A 131 1.39 -16.22 3.35
N ASN A 132 0.54 -15.57 2.52
CA ASN A 132 -0.83 -16.00 2.24
C ASN A 132 -0.86 -16.97 1.06
N SER A 133 -0.66 -18.26 1.35
CA SER A 133 -0.63 -19.32 0.33
C SER A 133 -1.98 -19.57 -0.35
N THR A 134 -3.09 -19.40 0.37
CA THR A 134 -4.44 -19.59 -0.19
C THR A 134 -4.71 -18.55 -1.28
N ALA A 135 -4.49 -17.27 -0.98
CA ALA A 135 -4.68 -16.21 -1.96
C ALA A 135 -3.73 -16.34 -3.18
N LEU A 136 -2.54 -16.92 -3.01
CA LEU A 136 -1.64 -17.22 -4.14
C LEU A 136 -2.22 -18.29 -5.07
N ILE A 137 -2.89 -19.31 -4.55
CA ILE A 137 -3.52 -20.36 -5.36
C ILE A 137 -4.68 -19.79 -6.17
N ASP A 138 -5.54 -19.00 -5.54
CA ASP A 138 -6.69 -18.37 -6.20
C ASP A 138 -6.23 -17.41 -7.31
N LEU A 139 -5.21 -16.61 -7.05
CA LEU A 139 -4.62 -15.66 -8.02
C LEU A 139 -3.99 -16.37 -9.23
N GLU A 140 -3.45 -17.57 -9.05
CA GLU A 140 -2.75 -18.29 -10.12
C GLU A 140 -3.69 -18.67 -11.28
N ALA A 141 -4.95 -18.98 -11.00
CA ALA A 141 -5.95 -19.30 -12.04
C ALA A 141 -6.27 -18.06 -12.90
N GLU A 142 -6.50 -16.90 -12.27
CA GLU A 142 -6.75 -15.65 -12.98
C GLU A 142 -5.54 -15.21 -13.82
N LYS A 143 -4.36 -15.33 -13.24
CA LYS A 143 -3.08 -15.03 -13.88
C LYS A 143 -2.87 -15.85 -15.14
N ARG A 144 -3.08 -17.16 -15.10
CA ARG A 144 -2.94 -18.06 -16.26
C ARG A 144 -3.93 -17.74 -17.36
N ALA A 145 -5.18 -17.44 -17.02
CA ALA A 145 -6.20 -17.06 -17.99
C ALA A 145 -5.81 -15.77 -18.73
N LEU A 146 -5.34 -14.76 -18.00
CA LEU A 146 -4.85 -13.51 -18.60
C LEU A 146 -3.60 -13.74 -19.48
N GLU A 147 -2.64 -14.54 -19.01
CA GLU A 147 -1.41 -14.85 -19.76
C GLU A 147 -1.70 -15.55 -21.09
N ALA A 148 -2.71 -16.43 -21.14
CA ALA A 148 -3.14 -17.08 -22.39
C ALA A 148 -3.62 -16.02 -23.40
N LYS A 149 -4.49 -15.10 -22.99
CA LYS A 149 -4.98 -14.00 -23.83
C LYS A 149 -3.85 -13.07 -24.29
N MET A 150 -2.90 -12.76 -23.41
CA MET A 150 -1.75 -11.92 -23.75
C MET A 150 -0.82 -12.59 -24.78
N ARG A 151 -0.65 -13.92 -24.72
CA ARG A 151 0.12 -14.68 -25.71
C ARG A 151 -0.56 -14.69 -27.08
N GLU A 152 -1.89 -14.86 -27.11
CA GLU A 152 -2.68 -14.79 -28.34
C GLU A 152 -2.61 -13.40 -28.99
N ALA A 153 -2.50 -12.35 -28.17
CA ALA A 153 -2.37 -10.96 -28.61
C ALA A 153 -0.90 -10.52 -28.83
N GLU A 154 0.07 -11.44 -28.72
CA GLU A 154 1.53 -11.17 -28.84
C GLU A 154 2.04 -10.09 -27.88
N ILE A 155 1.45 -9.97 -26.68
CA ILE A 155 1.83 -9.00 -25.66
C ILE A 155 2.86 -9.63 -24.71
N PRO A 156 3.99 -8.93 -24.42
CA PRO A 156 4.97 -9.40 -23.45
C PRO A 156 4.36 -9.61 -22.05
N LEU A 157 4.65 -10.74 -21.41
CA LEU A 157 4.12 -11.09 -20.10
C LEU A 157 4.77 -10.32 -18.94
N GLU A 158 5.94 -9.73 -19.16
CA GLU A 158 6.65 -8.92 -18.16
C GLU A 158 6.10 -7.50 -18.14
N GLN A 159 5.13 -7.27 -17.26
CA GLN A 159 4.51 -5.97 -17.04
C GLN A 159 4.75 -5.54 -15.58
N ASN A 160 5.96 -5.07 -15.30
CA ASN A 160 6.39 -4.70 -13.95
C ASN A 160 6.24 -3.21 -13.63
N GLN A 161 5.67 -2.43 -14.56
CA GLN A 161 5.54 -0.99 -14.43
C GLN A 161 4.10 -0.55 -14.67
N ILE A 162 3.69 0.49 -13.95
CA ILE A 162 2.39 1.15 -14.15
C ILE A 162 2.56 2.66 -14.22
N ASP A 163 1.87 3.27 -15.19
CA ASP A 163 1.59 4.70 -15.18
C ASP A 163 0.16 4.90 -14.66
N PRO A 164 -0.03 5.59 -13.52
CA PRO A 164 -1.37 5.84 -12.99
C PRO A 164 -2.31 6.56 -13.96
N GLN A 165 -1.77 7.38 -14.88
CA GLN A 165 -2.57 8.09 -15.87
C GLN A 165 -3.25 7.14 -16.86
N SER A 166 -2.64 5.99 -17.16
CA SER A 166 -3.24 4.99 -18.05
C SER A 166 -4.53 4.37 -17.49
N LEU A 167 -4.78 4.49 -16.18
CA LEU A 167 -6.01 4.04 -15.55
C LEU A 167 -7.18 5.01 -15.73
N GLU A 168 -6.93 6.27 -16.11
CA GLU A 168 -7.98 7.29 -16.24
C GLU A 168 -8.95 6.98 -17.39
N SER A 169 -8.50 6.20 -18.38
CA SER A 169 -9.34 5.72 -19.48
C SER A 169 -10.43 4.73 -19.04
N TYR A 170 -10.33 4.17 -17.84
CA TYR A 170 -11.28 3.20 -17.31
C TYR A 170 -12.07 3.82 -16.16
N PRO A 171 -13.42 3.75 -16.18
CA PRO A 171 -14.25 4.34 -15.13
C PRO A 171 -14.01 3.66 -13.79
N LEU A 172 -14.28 4.40 -12.69
CA LEU A 172 -14.33 3.80 -11.38
C LEU A 172 -15.49 2.81 -11.28
N GLN A 173 -15.26 1.70 -10.62
CA GLN A 173 -16.32 0.74 -10.33
C GLN A 173 -17.37 1.45 -9.46
N LYS A 174 -18.63 1.47 -9.93
CA LYS A 174 -19.76 1.94 -9.13
C LYS A 174 -20.17 0.79 -8.20
N ASP A 175 -20.30 1.09 -6.93
CA ASP A 175 -20.86 0.18 -5.92
C ASP A 175 -22.32 -0.20 -6.25
#